data_7756296ac5cd79ef33fb1e7ec868bd24
#
_entry.id   7756296ac5cd79ef33fb1e7ec868bd24
#
_cell.length_a   1.000
_cell.length_b   1.000
_cell.length_c   1.000
_cell.angle_alpha   90.00
_cell.angle_beta   90.00
_cell.angle_gamma   90.00
#
_symmetry.space_group_name_H-M   'P 1'
#
loop_
_entity.id
_entity.type
_entity.pdbx_description
1 polymer ?
#
loop_
_entity_poly.entity_id
_entity_poly.type
_entity_poly.pdbx_seq_one_letter_code
_entity_poly.pdbx_strand_id
1 'polypeptide(L)'
;MARMFSEEQIAMANSVDIASFLQMQGEALIKSGKDMRWARHTSITVRGNRFYDWKAEAGGYPIAFVQRYFNYNFKQAVEFLLSNVGDLQMSVPYEKTEKAEFKLPEKNETLNRVYGYLLKTRFLDKEVIDEFVRKGLIYEDKEYHNAVFVGLDENGVARHGHKRGTATYGKNQSFRGNIEGSDPLYPFHY
;
A
#
# COMPACT_ATOMS: atom_id res chain seq x y z
N MET A 1 30.46 -24.52 -6.49
CA MET A 1 30.29 -23.76 -7.74
C MET A 1 30.50 -22.29 -7.45
N ALA A 2 31.39 -21.62 -8.19
CA ALA A 2 31.58 -20.18 -8.03
C ALA A 2 30.29 -19.46 -8.44
N ARG A 3 29.82 -18.48 -7.63
CA ARG A 3 28.70 -17.63 -7.97
C ARG A 3 29.06 -16.82 -9.22
N MET A 4 28.19 -16.78 -10.21
CA MET A 4 28.42 -16.10 -11.49
C MET A 4 28.50 -14.56 -11.33
N PHE A 5 27.84 -14.00 -10.32
CA PHE A 5 27.85 -12.58 -9.95
C PHE A 5 28.09 -12.43 -8.45
N SER A 6 28.77 -11.35 -8.05
CA SER A 6 28.91 -10.98 -6.64
C SER A 6 27.57 -10.50 -6.06
N GLU A 7 27.47 -10.50 -4.74
CA GLU A 7 26.28 -9.95 -4.05
C GLU A 7 26.11 -8.46 -4.33
N GLU A 8 27.22 -7.73 -4.45
CA GLU A 8 27.22 -6.31 -4.82
C GLU A 8 26.68 -6.07 -6.23
N GLN A 9 27.07 -6.90 -7.20
CA GLN A 9 26.55 -6.81 -8.56
C GLN A 9 25.04 -7.07 -8.62
N ILE A 10 24.55 -8.06 -7.88
CA ILE A 10 23.12 -8.37 -7.79
C ILE A 10 22.37 -7.22 -7.09
N ALA A 11 22.93 -6.68 -6.01
CA ALA A 11 22.35 -5.53 -5.32
C ALA A 11 22.29 -4.29 -6.22
N MET A 12 23.35 -4.01 -6.95
CA MET A 12 23.42 -2.91 -7.91
C MET A 12 22.37 -3.06 -9.02
N ALA A 13 22.25 -4.22 -9.63
CA ALA A 13 21.23 -4.49 -10.64
C ALA A 13 19.80 -4.31 -10.09
N ASN A 14 19.58 -4.71 -8.81
CA ASN A 14 18.30 -4.55 -8.15
C ASN A 14 18.03 -3.14 -7.61
N SER A 15 18.97 -2.20 -7.69
CA SER A 15 18.75 -0.80 -7.33
C SER A 15 18.34 0.09 -8.50
N VAL A 16 18.24 -0.44 -9.70
CA VAL A 16 17.75 0.28 -10.88
C VAL A 16 16.29 0.71 -10.69
N ASP A 17 15.96 1.95 -11.07
CA ASP A 17 14.59 2.44 -11.12
C ASP A 17 13.83 1.79 -12.28
N ILE A 18 12.73 1.07 -11.96
CA ILE A 18 11.96 0.31 -12.97
C ILE A 18 11.23 1.26 -13.93
N ALA A 19 10.83 2.46 -13.47
CA ALA A 19 10.17 3.42 -14.34
C ALA A 19 11.15 3.95 -15.39
N SER A 20 12.39 4.30 -15.00
CA SER A 20 13.43 4.72 -15.95
C SER A 20 13.82 3.61 -16.92
N PHE A 21 13.90 2.36 -16.43
CA PHE A 21 14.10 1.18 -17.27
C PHE A 21 13.01 1.04 -18.35
N LEU A 22 11.73 1.13 -17.95
CA LEU A 22 10.61 1.04 -18.88
C LEU A 22 10.64 2.16 -19.93
N GLN A 23 10.95 3.40 -19.51
CA GLN A 23 11.10 4.54 -20.42
C GLN A 23 12.24 4.33 -21.42
N MET A 24 13.37 3.79 -20.98
CA MET A 24 14.48 3.44 -21.86
C MET A 24 14.08 2.37 -22.89
N GLN A 25 13.19 1.45 -22.52
CA GLN A 25 12.60 0.46 -23.45
C GLN A 25 11.52 1.05 -24.37
N GLY A 26 11.25 2.36 -24.30
CA GLY A 26 10.19 3.00 -25.09
C GLY A 26 8.78 2.74 -24.57
N GLU A 27 8.64 2.24 -23.35
CA GLU A 27 7.36 1.95 -22.75
C GLU A 27 6.73 3.18 -22.08
N ALA A 28 5.42 3.34 -22.28
CA ALA A 28 4.69 4.45 -21.68
C ALA A 28 4.25 4.13 -20.24
N LEU A 29 4.29 5.15 -19.39
CA LEU A 29 3.89 5.09 -17.99
C LEU A 29 2.73 6.04 -17.70
N ILE A 30 1.82 5.63 -16.84
CA ILE A 30 0.66 6.40 -16.38
C ILE A 30 0.86 6.69 -14.89
N LYS A 31 0.76 7.95 -14.48
CA LYS A 31 0.85 8.34 -13.08
C LYS A 31 -0.39 7.84 -12.30
N SER A 32 -0.17 7.20 -11.17
CA SER A 32 -1.23 6.64 -10.31
C SER A 32 -0.92 6.94 -8.84
N GLY A 33 -1.27 8.14 -8.38
CA GLY A 33 -0.94 8.62 -7.04
C GLY A 33 0.58 8.78 -6.85
N LYS A 34 1.16 8.01 -5.93
CA LYS A 34 2.62 7.96 -5.68
C LYS A 34 3.36 6.96 -6.56
N ASP A 35 2.62 6.13 -7.31
CA ASP A 35 3.16 5.09 -8.18
C ASP A 35 3.06 5.47 -9.65
N MET A 36 3.79 4.74 -10.49
CA MET A 36 3.60 4.72 -11.93
C MET A 36 2.98 3.38 -12.34
N ARG A 37 2.11 3.38 -13.34
CA ARG A 37 1.56 2.17 -13.96
C ARG A 37 2.16 2.00 -15.33
N TRP A 38 2.50 0.77 -15.67
CA TRP A 38 2.92 0.43 -17.02
C TRP A 38 1.70 0.44 -17.97
N ALA A 39 1.70 1.32 -18.98
CA ALA A 39 0.54 1.53 -19.83
C ALA A 39 0.10 0.26 -20.60
N ARG A 40 1.07 -0.56 -21.04
CA ARG A 40 0.80 -1.85 -21.72
C ARG A 40 0.24 -2.91 -20.77
N HIS A 41 0.59 -2.85 -19.50
CA HIS A 41 0.19 -3.79 -18.46
C HIS A 41 -0.34 -3.05 -17.23
N THR A 42 -1.56 -2.53 -17.32
CA THR A 42 -2.16 -1.62 -16.31
C THR A 42 -2.35 -2.26 -14.93
N SER A 43 -2.25 -3.58 -14.81
CA SER A 43 -2.20 -4.28 -13.52
C SER A 43 -0.87 -4.10 -12.79
N ILE A 44 0.18 -3.65 -13.49
CA ILE A 44 1.52 -3.51 -12.92
C ILE A 44 1.74 -2.08 -12.46
N THR A 45 2.08 -1.94 -11.17
CA THR A 45 2.52 -0.68 -10.57
C THR A 45 4.02 -0.76 -10.26
N VAL A 46 4.73 0.35 -10.48
CA VAL A 46 6.16 0.48 -10.20
C VAL A 46 6.42 1.69 -9.30
N ARG A 47 7.36 1.55 -8.37
CA ARG A 47 7.84 2.62 -7.50
C ARG A 47 9.33 2.40 -7.20
N GLY A 48 10.18 3.26 -7.74
CA GLY A 48 11.63 3.09 -7.62
C GLY A 48 12.05 1.72 -8.17
N ASN A 49 12.75 0.96 -7.36
CA ASN A 49 13.20 -0.39 -7.71
C ASN A 49 12.22 -1.51 -7.37
N ARG A 50 10.93 -1.21 -7.19
CA ARG A 50 9.92 -2.21 -6.87
C ARG A 50 8.79 -2.19 -7.88
N PHE A 51 8.26 -3.38 -8.18
CA PHE A 51 7.01 -3.55 -8.91
C PHE A 51 6.04 -4.44 -8.14
N TYR A 52 4.76 -4.28 -8.47
CA TYR A 52 3.72 -5.21 -8.05
C TYR A 52 2.70 -5.39 -9.19
N ASP A 53 2.42 -6.63 -9.53
CA ASP A 53 1.39 -7.02 -10.49
C ASP A 53 0.14 -7.49 -9.74
N TRP A 54 -0.88 -6.66 -9.74
CA TRP A 54 -2.15 -6.91 -9.05
C TRP A 54 -2.94 -8.09 -9.64
N LYS A 55 -2.73 -8.41 -10.91
CA LYS A 55 -3.39 -9.55 -11.56
C LYS A 55 -2.73 -10.87 -11.18
N ALA A 56 -1.44 -10.87 -11.06
CA ALA A 56 -0.66 -12.06 -10.73
C ALA A 56 -0.36 -12.20 -9.24
N GLU A 57 -0.78 -11.20 -8.42
CA GLU A 57 -0.53 -11.11 -6.97
C GLU A 57 0.96 -11.30 -6.62
N ALA A 58 1.84 -10.75 -7.45
CA ALA A 58 3.27 -10.94 -7.32
C ALA A 58 4.04 -9.64 -7.56
N GLY A 59 5.10 -9.46 -6.81
CA GLY A 59 6.00 -8.32 -6.92
C GLY A 59 7.46 -8.70 -6.82
N GLY A 60 8.33 -7.71 -6.93
CA GLY A 60 9.77 -7.95 -6.82
C GLY A 60 10.61 -6.75 -7.19
N TYR A 61 11.85 -7.05 -7.52
CA TYR A 61 12.92 -6.11 -7.87
C TYR A 61 13.24 -6.17 -9.37
N PRO A 62 14.09 -5.26 -9.92
CA PRO A 62 14.38 -5.16 -11.34
C PRO A 62 14.80 -6.46 -12.02
N ILE A 63 15.65 -7.27 -11.40
CA ILE A 63 16.05 -8.56 -11.99
C ILE A 63 14.81 -9.45 -12.23
N ALA A 64 13.96 -9.61 -11.23
CA ALA A 64 12.73 -10.39 -11.34
C ALA A 64 11.75 -9.77 -12.35
N PHE A 65 11.69 -8.44 -12.43
CA PHE A 65 10.88 -7.72 -13.40
C PHE A 65 11.30 -8.03 -14.84
N VAL A 66 12.59 -7.89 -15.12
CA VAL A 66 13.16 -8.13 -16.44
C VAL A 66 13.01 -9.60 -16.86
N GLN A 67 13.26 -10.53 -15.94
CA GLN A 67 13.03 -11.96 -16.20
C GLN A 67 11.57 -12.24 -16.57
N ARG A 68 10.62 -11.66 -15.83
CA ARG A 68 9.21 -12.00 -15.97
C ARG A 68 8.56 -11.39 -17.21
N TYR A 69 8.90 -10.15 -17.54
CA TYR A 69 8.20 -9.38 -18.58
C TYR A 69 8.99 -9.15 -19.85
N PHE A 70 10.32 -9.38 -19.83
CA PHE A 70 11.20 -9.23 -20.98
C PHE A 70 11.86 -10.55 -21.42
N ASN A 71 11.47 -11.65 -20.80
CA ASN A 71 11.91 -13.00 -21.15
C ASN A 71 13.44 -13.22 -21.07
N TYR A 72 14.10 -12.53 -20.13
CA TYR A 72 15.54 -12.73 -19.89
C TYR A 72 15.74 -13.85 -18.86
N ASN A 73 16.79 -14.64 -19.02
CA ASN A 73 17.25 -15.48 -17.93
C ASN A 73 17.99 -14.65 -16.87
N PHE A 74 18.28 -15.21 -15.71
CA PHE A 74 18.91 -14.48 -14.60
C PHE A 74 20.22 -13.80 -15.00
N LYS A 75 21.10 -14.52 -15.75
CA LYS A 75 22.39 -13.99 -16.21
C LYS A 75 22.18 -12.77 -17.11
N GLN A 76 21.35 -12.93 -18.11
CA GLN A 76 21.03 -11.86 -19.07
C GLN A 76 20.40 -10.64 -18.38
N ALA A 77 19.50 -10.86 -17.42
CA ALA A 77 18.86 -9.78 -16.68
C ALA A 77 19.89 -8.96 -15.87
N VAL A 78 20.79 -9.64 -15.16
CA VAL A 78 21.85 -8.96 -14.38
C VAL A 78 22.82 -8.23 -15.32
N GLU A 79 23.32 -8.86 -16.36
CA GLU A 79 24.25 -8.25 -17.33
C GLU A 79 23.61 -7.02 -18.00
N PHE A 80 22.36 -7.14 -18.41
CA PHE A 80 21.63 -6.04 -19.06
C PHE A 80 21.46 -4.85 -18.12
N LEU A 81 20.99 -5.08 -16.89
CA LEU A 81 20.80 -4.01 -15.92
C LEU A 81 22.12 -3.33 -15.55
N LEU A 82 23.19 -4.10 -15.36
CA LEU A 82 24.52 -3.55 -15.04
C LEU A 82 25.14 -2.77 -16.20
N SER A 83 24.99 -3.23 -17.44
CA SER A 83 25.56 -2.55 -18.61
C SER A 83 24.89 -1.20 -18.89
N ASN A 84 23.69 -0.98 -18.41
CA ASN A 84 22.91 0.25 -18.60
C ASN A 84 22.82 1.12 -17.34
N VAL A 85 23.59 0.81 -16.29
CA VAL A 85 23.58 1.59 -15.03
C VAL A 85 23.90 3.07 -15.23
N GLY A 86 24.74 3.41 -16.22
CA GLY A 86 25.08 4.81 -16.53
C GLY A 86 23.91 5.61 -17.13
N ASP A 87 22.98 4.96 -17.82
CA ASP A 87 21.84 5.56 -18.51
C ASP A 87 20.53 5.44 -17.71
N LEU A 88 20.52 4.57 -16.69
CA LEU A 88 19.34 4.33 -15.85
C LEU A 88 19.45 5.09 -14.51
N GLN A 89 18.33 5.66 -14.10
CA GLN A 89 18.25 6.20 -12.75
C GLN A 89 18.37 5.06 -11.72
N MET A 90 19.17 5.31 -10.69
CA MET A 90 19.27 4.41 -9.55
C MET A 90 18.25 4.85 -8.52
N SER A 91 17.38 3.95 -8.13
CA SER A 91 16.53 4.21 -6.98
C SER A 91 17.32 3.97 -5.70
N VAL A 92 17.20 4.89 -4.75
CA VAL A 92 17.66 4.61 -3.39
C VAL A 92 16.90 3.35 -2.92
N PRO A 93 17.58 2.32 -2.39
CA PRO A 93 16.89 1.18 -1.82
C PRO A 93 15.82 1.68 -0.87
N TYR A 94 14.57 1.23 -1.07
CA TYR A 94 13.52 1.52 -0.11
C TYR A 94 13.95 0.90 1.22
N GLU A 95 14.52 1.70 2.10
CA GLU A 95 14.66 1.32 3.48
C GLU A 95 13.25 1.00 3.98
N LYS A 96 13.07 -0.26 4.38
CA LYS A 96 11.84 -0.68 5.02
C LYS A 96 11.70 0.19 6.26
N THR A 97 10.97 1.30 6.14
CA THR A 97 10.64 2.12 7.30
C THR A 97 10.10 1.16 8.35
N GLU A 98 10.72 1.14 9.51
CA GLU A 98 10.23 0.37 10.65
C GLU A 98 8.73 0.62 10.71
N LYS A 99 7.94 -0.46 10.82
CA LYS A 99 6.48 -0.32 10.89
C LYS A 99 6.22 0.63 12.05
N ALA A 100 5.60 1.77 11.77
CA ALA A 100 5.19 2.69 12.82
C ALA A 100 4.39 1.92 13.87
N GLU A 101 4.58 2.25 15.12
CA GLU A 101 3.84 1.62 16.21
C GLU A 101 2.35 1.87 15.99
N PHE A 102 1.56 0.79 15.95
CA PHE A 102 0.11 0.91 15.78
C PHE A 102 -0.51 1.48 17.04
N LYS A 103 -1.16 2.63 16.90
CA LYS A 103 -1.88 3.29 17.99
C LYS A 103 -3.23 3.81 17.51
N LEU A 104 -4.28 3.34 18.16
CA LEU A 104 -5.62 3.84 17.90
C LEU A 104 -5.76 5.32 18.32
N PRO A 105 -6.46 6.16 17.54
CA PRO A 105 -6.74 7.53 17.91
C PRO A 105 -7.63 7.60 19.15
N GLU A 106 -7.51 8.70 19.87
CA GLU A 106 -8.30 8.96 21.08
C GLU A 106 -9.80 8.99 20.73
N LYS A 107 -10.61 8.35 21.59
CA LYS A 107 -12.06 8.31 21.41
C LYS A 107 -12.68 9.65 21.79
N ASN A 108 -13.64 10.10 20.99
CA ASN A 108 -14.49 11.23 21.35
C ASN A 108 -15.51 10.84 22.41
N GLU A 109 -15.97 11.79 23.19
CA GLU A 109 -17.00 11.57 24.23
C GLU A 109 -18.37 11.21 23.64
N THR A 110 -18.63 11.65 22.42
CA THR A 110 -19.90 11.41 21.71
C THR A 110 -19.65 10.74 20.37
N LEU A 111 -20.69 10.06 19.82
CA LEU A 111 -20.65 9.41 18.51
C LEU A 111 -21.66 10.06 17.54
N ASN A 112 -22.06 11.28 17.77
CA ASN A 112 -23.15 11.92 17.02
C ASN A 112 -22.88 11.97 15.52
N ARG A 113 -21.64 12.30 15.10
CA ARG A 113 -21.28 12.35 13.67
C ARG A 113 -21.20 10.97 13.06
N VAL A 114 -20.68 10.00 13.80
CA VAL A 114 -20.60 8.59 13.35
C VAL A 114 -22.01 8.02 13.13
N TYR A 115 -22.91 8.19 14.12
CA TYR A 115 -24.30 7.78 13.96
C TYR A 115 -24.98 8.50 12.80
N GLY A 116 -24.84 9.81 12.71
CA GLY A 116 -25.40 10.58 11.60
C GLY A 116 -24.92 10.09 10.25
N TYR A 117 -23.62 9.80 10.11
CA TYR A 117 -23.03 9.28 8.89
C TYR A 117 -23.51 7.86 8.57
N LEU A 118 -23.44 6.93 9.53
CA LEU A 118 -23.78 5.53 9.29
C LEU A 118 -25.28 5.33 9.04
N LEU A 119 -26.15 6.03 9.77
CA LEU A 119 -27.60 5.93 9.60
C LEU A 119 -28.11 6.67 8.37
N LYS A 120 -27.70 7.96 8.19
CA LYS A 120 -28.32 8.85 7.18
C LYS A 120 -27.60 8.83 5.83
N THR A 121 -26.29 8.56 5.83
CA THR A 121 -25.50 8.57 4.60
C THR A 121 -25.22 7.16 4.07
N ARG A 122 -25.04 6.19 4.99
CA ARG A 122 -24.75 4.80 4.64
C ARG A 122 -25.96 3.87 4.76
N PHE A 123 -27.06 4.34 5.37
CA PHE A 123 -28.31 3.62 5.55
C PHE A 123 -28.13 2.26 6.24
N LEU A 124 -27.22 2.20 7.22
CA LEU A 124 -27.02 1.00 8.00
C LEU A 124 -28.05 0.91 9.14
N ASP A 125 -28.38 -0.32 9.52
CA ASP A 125 -29.29 -0.60 10.61
C ASP A 125 -28.70 -0.10 11.95
N LYS A 126 -29.57 0.53 12.77
CA LYS A 126 -29.14 1.07 14.06
C LYS A 126 -28.70 -0.01 15.04
N GLU A 127 -29.39 -1.15 15.05
CA GLU A 127 -29.10 -2.24 15.98
C GLU A 127 -27.71 -2.82 15.70
N VAL A 128 -27.34 -2.94 14.41
CA VAL A 128 -26.01 -3.38 13.99
C VAL A 128 -24.94 -2.38 14.43
N ILE A 129 -25.18 -1.08 14.23
CA ILE A 129 -24.23 -0.05 14.66
C ILE A 129 -24.05 -0.09 16.18
N ASP A 130 -25.16 -0.17 16.95
CA ASP A 130 -25.15 -0.21 18.40
C ASP A 130 -24.35 -1.41 18.92
N GLU A 131 -24.44 -2.55 18.25
CA GLU A 131 -23.66 -3.75 18.62
C GLU A 131 -22.16 -3.53 18.44
N PHE A 132 -21.72 -2.99 17.30
CA PHE A 132 -20.31 -2.71 17.04
C PHE A 132 -19.76 -1.62 17.97
N VAL A 133 -20.55 -0.59 18.25
CA VAL A 133 -20.20 0.45 19.22
C VAL A 133 -20.03 -0.12 20.62
N ARG A 134 -20.96 -0.97 21.07
CA ARG A 134 -20.89 -1.64 22.37
C ARG A 134 -19.66 -2.54 22.50
N LYS A 135 -19.27 -3.21 21.40
CA LYS A 135 -18.05 -4.01 21.34
C LYS A 135 -16.77 -3.16 21.23
N GLY A 136 -16.90 -1.85 21.08
CA GLY A 136 -15.78 -0.92 20.92
C GLY A 136 -15.09 -1.01 19.56
N LEU A 137 -15.73 -1.67 18.59
CA LEU A 137 -15.21 -1.87 17.23
C LEU A 137 -15.51 -0.70 16.30
N ILE A 138 -16.49 0.15 16.66
CA ILE A 138 -16.77 1.42 15.97
C ILE A 138 -16.80 2.53 17.00
N TYR A 139 -16.07 3.63 16.73
CA TYR A 139 -16.12 4.83 17.55
C TYR A 139 -15.81 6.08 16.72
N GLU A 140 -16.00 7.26 17.32
CA GLU A 140 -15.64 8.55 16.73
C GLU A 140 -14.27 8.99 17.24
N ASP A 141 -13.34 9.39 16.33
CA ASP A 141 -12.08 9.97 16.78
C ASP A 141 -12.28 11.41 17.28
N LYS A 142 -11.53 11.79 18.30
CA LYS A 142 -11.64 13.09 18.97
C LYS A 142 -11.14 14.25 18.12
N GLU A 143 -10.13 14.02 17.28
CA GLU A 143 -9.44 15.08 16.57
C GLU A 143 -10.20 15.55 15.33
N TYR A 144 -10.67 14.61 14.51
CA TYR A 144 -11.31 14.91 13.22
C TYR A 144 -12.76 14.42 13.13
N HIS A 145 -13.28 13.78 14.16
CA HIS A 145 -14.62 13.20 14.21
C HIS A 145 -14.89 12.17 13.10
N ASN A 146 -13.85 11.43 12.67
CA ASN A 146 -14.01 10.33 11.74
C ASN A 146 -14.61 9.11 12.43
N ALA A 147 -15.31 8.29 11.67
CA ALA A 147 -15.64 6.95 12.09
C ALA A 147 -14.37 6.08 12.04
N VAL A 148 -14.03 5.45 13.16
CA VAL A 148 -12.93 4.50 13.30
C VAL A 148 -13.51 3.11 13.40
N PHE A 149 -13.03 2.22 12.53
CA PHE A 149 -13.39 0.79 12.49
C PHE A 149 -12.17 -0.01 12.92
N VAL A 150 -12.30 -0.80 13.98
CA VAL A 150 -11.20 -1.52 14.63
C VAL A 150 -11.22 -2.98 14.22
N GLY A 151 -10.09 -3.48 13.74
CA GLY A 151 -9.85 -4.90 13.52
C GLY A 151 -9.05 -5.50 14.68
N LEU A 152 -9.53 -6.64 15.20
CA LEU A 152 -8.92 -7.34 16.33
C LEU A 152 -8.24 -8.62 15.87
N ASP A 153 -7.19 -9.03 16.59
CA ASP A 153 -6.63 -10.38 16.47
C ASP A 153 -7.49 -11.41 17.26
N GLU A 154 -7.07 -12.68 17.22
CA GLU A 154 -7.76 -13.79 17.86
C GLU A 154 -7.82 -13.66 19.41
N ASN A 155 -6.97 -12.82 19.98
CA ASN A 155 -6.92 -12.54 21.42
C ASN A 155 -7.73 -11.28 21.78
N GLY A 156 -8.42 -10.65 20.82
CA GLY A 156 -9.17 -9.43 21.03
C GLY A 156 -8.29 -8.17 21.13
N VAL A 157 -7.03 -8.24 20.72
CA VAL A 157 -6.13 -7.09 20.69
C VAL A 157 -6.28 -6.34 19.36
N ALA A 158 -6.42 -5.02 19.43
CA ALA A 158 -6.52 -4.19 18.24
C ALA A 158 -5.20 -4.20 17.44
N ARG A 159 -5.28 -4.59 16.17
CA ARG A 159 -4.16 -4.67 15.22
C ARG A 159 -4.37 -3.82 13.98
N HIS A 160 -5.59 -3.43 13.72
CA HIS A 160 -5.94 -2.64 12.55
C HIS A 160 -6.94 -1.55 12.92
N GLY A 161 -6.84 -0.42 12.22
CA GLY A 161 -7.84 0.63 12.33
C GLY A 161 -8.03 1.32 10.98
N HIS A 162 -9.28 1.42 10.54
CA HIS A 162 -9.65 2.15 9.35
C HIS A 162 -10.45 3.39 9.73
N LYS A 163 -10.06 4.55 9.19
CA LYS A 163 -10.77 5.82 9.40
C LYS A 163 -11.61 6.19 8.19
N ARG A 164 -12.83 6.65 8.44
CA ARG A 164 -13.74 7.16 7.43
C ARG A 164 -14.26 8.53 7.83
N GLY A 165 -14.08 9.53 6.97
CA GLY A 165 -14.63 10.86 7.20
C GLY A 165 -16.16 10.83 7.28
N THR A 166 -16.69 11.49 8.29
CA THR A 166 -18.14 11.63 8.52
C THR A 166 -18.74 12.89 7.89
N ALA A 167 -17.90 13.79 7.33
CA ALA A 167 -18.35 14.98 6.64
C ALA A 167 -19.12 14.63 5.37
N THR A 168 -20.29 15.26 5.17
CA THR A 168 -21.13 15.06 3.99
C THR A 168 -20.86 16.10 2.90
N TYR A 169 -20.04 17.10 3.19
CA TYR A 169 -19.63 18.17 2.26
C TYR A 169 -18.21 18.65 2.58
N GLY A 170 -17.60 19.35 1.62
CA GLY A 170 -16.26 19.92 1.77
C GLY A 170 -15.13 18.97 1.39
N LYS A 171 -13.88 19.41 1.60
CA LYS A 171 -12.67 18.69 1.17
C LYS A 171 -12.49 17.32 1.83
N ASN A 172 -13.06 17.09 3.01
CA ASN A 172 -12.93 15.85 3.77
C ASN A 172 -14.09 14.85 3.57
N GLN A 173 -15.01 15.17 2.66
CA GLN A 173 -16.20 14.35 2.38
C GLN A 173 -15.88 12.88 2.03
N SER A 174 -14.78 12.64 1.35
CA SER A 174 -14.36 11.30 0.90
C SER A 174 -13.17 10.73 1.64
N PHE A 175 -12.77 11.33 2.77
CA PHE A 175 -11.60 10.85 3.51
C PHE A 175 -11.76 9.38 3.91
N ARG A 176 -10.73 8.60 3.60
CA ARG A 176 -10.57 7.21 4.02
C ARG A 176 -9.09 6.88 4.13
N GLY A 177 -8.72 6.10 5.12
CA GLY A 177 -7.33 5.67 5.29
C GLY A 177 -7.18 4.72 6.46
N ASN A 178 -6.18 3.87 6.39
CA ASN A 178 -5.80 3.05 7.53
C ASN A 178 -4.98 3.88 8.51
N ILE A 179 -5.09 3.55 9.78
CA ILE A 179 -4.23 4.09 10.84
C ILE A 179 -2.81 3.57 10.59
N GLU A 180 -1.83 4.42 10.77
CA GLU A 180 -0.43 4.06 10.60
C GLU A 180 -0.05 2.89 11.51
N GLY A 181 0.76 1.96 11.02
CA GLY A 181 1.10 0.74 11.74
C GLY A 181 0.04 -0.36 11.74
N SER A 182 -1.14 -0.13 11.14
CA SER A 182 -2.18 -1.17 11.01
C SER A 182 -1.67 -2.42 10.31
N ASP A 183 -2.05 -3.59 10.82
CA ASP A 183 -1.78 -4.87 10.17
C ASP A 183 -2.96 -5.27 9.27
N PRO A 184 -2.74 -5.39 7.95
CA PRO A 184 -3.81 -5.74 7.01
C PRO A 184 -4.35 -7.17 7.16
N LEU A 185 -3.68 -8.03 7.93
CA LEU A 185 -4.16 -9.38 8.23
C LEU A 185 -5.37 -9.39 9.16
N TYR A 186 -5.58 -8.29 9.90
CA TYR A 186 -6.68 -8.15 10.86
C TYR A 186 -7.65 -7.04 10.47
N PRO A 187 -8.32 -7.12 9.30
CA PRO A 187 -9.28 -6.10 8.89
C PRO A 187 -10.47 -6.05 9.85
N PHE A 188 -11.22 -4.93 9.81
CA PHE A 188 -12.51 -4.88 10.49
C PHE A 188 -13.44 -5.98 9.93
N HIS A 189 -13.90 -6.86 10.77
CA HIS A 189 -14.84 -7.95 10.45
C HIS A 189 -15.69 -8.28 11.65
N TYR A 190 -16.76 -9.03 11.38
CA TYR A 190 -17.69 -9.54 12.39
C TYR A 190 -17.88 -11.04 12.22
#